data_feb615765623075294d721ab9de2ea97
#
_entry.id   feb615765623075294d721ab9de2ea97
#
_cell.length_a   1.000
_cell.length_b   1.000
_cell.length_c   1.000
_cell.angle_alpha   90.00
_cell.angle_beta   90.00
_cell.angle_gamma   90.00
#
_symmetry.space_group_name_H-M   'P 1'
#
loop_
_entity.id
_entity.type
_entity.pdbx_description
1 polymer ?
#
loop_
_entity_poly.entity_id
_entity_poly.type
_entity_poly.pdbx_seq_one_letter_code
_entity_poly.pdbx_strand_id
1 'polypeptide(L)'
;MSACRYRVMVVDDDPALLRLLSMRLSAAGYEVAALESGEKAIAQVAIFQPHLVITDLRMDGMDGMALFDLLHRRSPALPVIILTAHGSIPDAVDATSRGVFGYLTKPFDSKDLLEQVTKALRVTGEQELRRDEEDVAEWRQEIV
;
A
#
# COMPACT_ATOMS: atom_id res chain seq x y z
N MET A 1 -4.53 -20.28 -13.29
CA MET A 1 -4.60 -19.91 -12.79
C MET A 1 -4.34 -19.00 -12.45
N SER A 2 -4.66 -18.58 -12.50
CA SER A 2 -4.34 -17.49 -12.28
C SER A 2 -4.08 -17.06 -11.17
N ALA A 3 -3.16 -17.10 -10.93
CA ALA A 3 -2.69 -16.54 -9.77
C ALA A 3 -3.05 -15.12 -9.65
N CYS A 4 -3.84 -14.84 -8.70
CA CYS A 4 -4.08 -13.48 -8.33
C CYS A 4 -2.78 -12.92 -7.80
N ARG A 5 -2.08 -12.16 -8.60
CA ARG A 5 -0.94 -11.41 -8.12
C ARG A 5 -1.45 -10.18 -7.40
N TYR A 6 -0.95 -9.97 -6.20
CA TYR A 6 -1.23 -8.72 -5.52
C TYR A 6 -0.52 -7.58 -6.24
N ARG A 7 -1.19 -6.45 -6.31
CA ARG A 7 -0.67 -5.24 -6.96
C ARG A 7 -0.20 -4.27 -5.89
N VAL A 8 1.06 -3.87 -5.99
CA VAL A 8 1.70 -2.95 -5.04
C VAL A 8 2.10 -1.68 -5.78
N MET A 9 1.65 -0.54 -5.30
CA MET A 9 2.04 0.76 -5.85
C MET A 9 3.14 1.36 -4.99
N VAL A 10 4.23 1.79 -5.62
CA VAL A 10 5.36 2.40 -4.92
C VAL A 10 5.50 3.84 -5.39
N VAL A 11 5.58 4.77 -4.47
CA VAL A 11 5.64 6.20 -4.77
C VAL A 11 6.85 6.82 -4.06
N ASP A 12 7.79 7.36 -4.84
CA ASP A 12 9.00 8.00 -4.31
C ASP A 12 9.59 8.87 -5.42
N ASP A 13 10.12 10.04 -5.07
CA ASP A 13 10.74 10.91 -6.05
C ASP A 13 12.20 10.54 -6.36
N ASP A 14 12.73 9.51 -5.71
CA ASP A 14 14.07 8.96 -6.00
C ASP A 14 13.95 7.80 -7.00
N PRO A 15 14.36 7.98 -8.28
CA PRO A 15 14.21 6.93 -9.28
C PRO A 15 15.06 5.68 -9.00
N ALA A 16 16.20 5.83 -8.33
CA ALA A 16 17.04 4.68 -7.98
C ALA A 16 16.34 3.80 -6.95
N LEU A 17 15.69 4.41 -5.96
CA LEU A 17 14.95 3.66 -4.95
C LEU A 17 13.71 3.01 -5.55
N LEU A 18 12.99 3.70 -6.43
CA LEU A 18 11.84 3.11 -7.13
C LEU A 18 12.23 1.87 -7.89
N ARG A 19 13.37 1.92 -8.59
CA ARG A 19 13.87 0.76 -9.34
C ARG A 19 14.20 -0.40 -8.40
N LEU A 20 14.89 -0.12 -7.30
CA LEU A 20 15.26 -1.14 -6.32
C LEU A 20 14.02 -1.81 -5.72
N LEU A 21 13.05 -1.02 -5.28
CA LEU A 21 11.82 -1.54 -4.68
C LEU A 21 11.02 -2.34 -5.71
N SER A 22 10.93 -1.85 -6.95
CA SER A 22 10.23 -2.55 -8.02
C SER A 22 10.84 -3.92 -8.29
N MET A 23 12.17 -3.99 -8.35
CA MET A 23 12.88 -5.24 -8.57
C MET A 23 12.64 -6.23 -7.44
N ARG A 24 12.73 -5.78 -6.20
CA ARG A 24 12.56 -6.66 -5.04
C ARG A 24 11.14 -7.17 -4.90
N LEU A 25 10.16 -6.29 -5.10
CA LEU A 25 8.76 -6.68 -4.99
C LEU A 25 8.34 -7.58 -6.16
N SER A 26 8.82 -7.29 -7.37
CA SER A 26 8.57 -8.15 -8.52
C SER A 26 9.17 -9.53 -8.33
N ALA A 27 10.38 -9.61 -7.78
CA ALA A 27 11.04 -10.88 -7.48
C ALA A 27 10.25 -11.70 -6.43
N ALA A 28 9.51 -11.01 -5.56
CA ALA A 28 8.67 -11.66 -4.56
C ALA A 28 7.30 -12.10 -5.12
N GLY A 29 7.02 -11.82 -6.39
CA GLY A 29 5.81 -12.25 -7.05
C GLY A 29 4.70 -11.22 -7.14
N TYR A 30 4.96 -9.98 -6.79
CA TYR A 30 3.97 -8.92 -6.84
C TYR A 30 4.02 -8.17 -8.17
N GLU A 31 2.87 -7.65 -8.59
CA GLU A 31 2.79 -6.73 -9.72
C GLU A 31 3.01 -5.32 -9.18
N VAL A 32 3.93 -4.56 -9.76
CA VAL A 32 4.38 -3.28 -9.20
C VAL A 32 4.13 -2.14 -10.17
N ALA A 33 3.56 -1.05 -9.66
CA ALA A 33 3.51 0.23 -10.35
C ALA A 33 4.39 1.21 -9.59
N ALA A 34 5.36 1.81 -10.25
CA ALA A 34 6.29 2.75 -9.64
C ALA A 34 6.01 4.16 -10.15
N LEU A 35 5.68 5.07 -9.26
CA LEU A 35 5.30 6.44 -9.59
C LEU A 35 6.24 7.41 -8.88
N GLU A 36 6.62 8.48 -9.58
CA GLU A 36 7.58 9.44 -9.07
C GLU A 36 6.98 10.55 -8.22
N SER A 37 5.65 10.65 -8.18
CA SER A 37 4.99 11.70 -7.40
C SER A 37 3.63 11.25 -6.91
N GLY A 38 3.11 11.95 -5.89
CA GLY A 38 1.77 11.68 -5.37
C GLY A 38 0.69 11.98 -6.40
N GLU A 39 0.88 13.02 -7.21
CA GLU A 39 -0.07 13.39 -8.27
C GLU A 39 -0.19 12.26 -9.31
N LYS A 40 0.94 11.70 -9.73
CA LYS A 40 0.95 10.56 -10.67
C LYS A 40 0.31 9.33 -10.04
N ALA A 41 0.55 9.11 -8.74
CA ALA A 41 -0.05 7.99 -8.03
C ALA A 41 -1.59 8.10 -8.02
N ILE A 42 -2.12 9.26 -7.70
CA ILE A 42 -3.57 9.49 -7.70
C ILE A 42 -4.16 9.25 -9.09
N ALA A 43 -3.48 9.68 -10.15
CA ALA A 43 -3.95 9.47 -11.50
C ALA A 43 -4.00 7.97 -11.88
N GLN A 44 -3.13 7.16 -11.29
CA GLN A 44 -3.02 5.74 -11.61
C GLN A 44 -3.83 4.81 -10.70
N VAL A 45 -4.23 5.28 -9.54
CA VAL A 45 -4.90 4.43 -8.53
C VAL A 45 -6.15 3.75 -9.10
N ALA A 46 -6.99 4.50 -9.79
CA ALA A 46 -8.24 3.96 -10.32
C ALA A 46 -8.02 2.90 -11.41
N ILE A 47 -6.92 3.04 -12.16
CA ILE A 47 -6.57 2.14 -13.26
C ILE A 47 -5.85 0.90 -12.72
N PHE A 48 -4.84 1.10 -11.90
CA PHE A 48 -4.00 0.03 -11.37
C PHE A 48 -4.72 -0.79 -10.29
N GLN A 49 -5.54 -0.15 -9.49
CA GLN A 49 -6.28 -0.76 -8.38
C GLN A 49 -5.35 -1.51 -7.42
N PRO A 50 -4.43 -0.80 -6.75
CA PRO A 50 -3.46 -1.47 -5.89
C PRO A 50 -4.11 -2.11 -4.66
N HIS A 51 -3.49 -3.18 -4.18
CA HIS A 51 -3.84 -3.80 -2.91
C HIS A 51 -3.05 -3.20 -1.75
N LEU A 52 -1.97 -2.50 -2.05
CA LEU A 52 -1.09 -1.87 -1.08
C LEU A 52 -0.38 -0.71 -1.75
N VAL A 53 -0.18 0.38 -1.00
CA VAL A 53 0.63 1.52 -1.45
C VAL A 53 1.79 1.72 -0.48
N ILE A 54 2.98 1.87 -1.03
CA ILE A 54 4.18 2.22 -0.28
C ILE A 54 4.61 3.60 -0.77
N THR A 55 4.72 4.57 0.11
CA THR A 55 5.06 5.93 -0.29
C THR A 55 6.11 6.55 0.62
N ASP A 56 6.97 7.39 0.05
CA ASP A 56 7.85 8.26 0.85
C ASP A 56 6.99 9.32 1.52
N LEU A 57 7.44 9.80 2.67
CA LEU A 57 6.76 10.84 3.40
C LEU A 57 6.99 12.21 2.76
N ARG A 58 8.23 12.49 2.40
CA ARG A 58 8.60 13.81 1.85
C ARG A 58 8.91 13.73 0.37
N MET A 59 8.06 14.38 -0.42
CA MET A 59 8.19 14.46 -1.86
C MET A 59 7.86 15.90 -2.30
N ASP A 60 8.39 16.30 -3.43
CA ASP A 60 8.02 17.60 -4.01
C ASP A 60 6.53 17.59 -4.38
N GLY A 61 5.85 18.67 -4.10
CA GLY A 61 4.41 18.76 -4.35
C GLY A 61 3.62 18.03 -3.27
N MET A 62 2.81 17.06 -3.65
CA MET A 62 2.01 16.29 -2.72
C MET A 62 2.92 15.36 -1.91
N ASP A 63 2.93 15.50 -0.58
CA ASP A 63 3.73 14.61 0.27
C ASP A 63 2.98 13.30 0.57
N GLY A 64 3.68 12.38 1.26
CA GLY A 64 3.14 11.05 1.54
C GLY A 64 1.89 11.08 2.41
N MET A 65 1.79 11.99 3.37
CA MET A 65 0.60 12.07 4.21
C MET A 65 -0.59 12.67 3.46
N ALA A 66 -0.36 13.63 2.59
CA ALA A 66 -1.42 14.16 1.72
C ALA A 66 -1.93 13.07 0.78
N LEU A 67 -1.02 12.29 0.21
CA LEU A 67 -1.37 11.15 -0.62
C LEU A 67 -2.19 10.13 0.18
N PHE A 68 -1.74 9.79 1.38
CA PHE A 68 -2.45 8.86 2.25
C PHE A 68 -3.88 9.35 2.54
N ASP A 69 -4.04 10.63 2.88
CA ASP A 69 -5.35 11.18 3.19
C ASP A 69 -6.33 11.02 2.02
N LEU A 70 -5.86 11.30 0.81
CA LEU A 70 -6.69 11.16 -0.39
C LEU A 70 -7.05 9.70 -0.66
N LEU A 71 -6.08 8.80 -0.53
CA LEU A 71 -6.30 7.36 -0.74
C LEU A 71 -7.26 6.80 0.32
N HIS A 72 -7.08 7.21 1.56
CA HIS A 72 -7.88 6.73 2.68
C HIS A 72 -9.35 7.15 2.53
N ARG A 73 -9.60 8.35 2.01
CA ARG A 73 -10.97 8.80 1.74
C ARG A 73 -11.66 7.96 0.67
N ARG A 74 -10.91 7.59 -0.37
CA ARG A 74 -11.46 6.81 -1.48
C ARG A 74 -11.57 5.33 -1.14
N SER A 75 -10.59 4.80 -0.42
CA SER A 75 -10.48 3.37 -0.13
C SER A 75 -9.98 3.19 1.30
N PRO A 76 -10.85 3.30 2.31
CA PRO A 76 -10.42 3.20 3.71
C PRO A 76 -9.75 1.88 4.05
N ALA A 77 -10.03 0.82 3.29
CA ALA A 77 -9.44 -0.50 3.53
C ALA A 77 -8.08 -0.70 2.86
N LEU A 78 -7.66 0.25 2.01
CA LEU A 78 -6.38 0.14 1.31
C LEU A 78 -5.23 0.44 2.29
N PRO A 79 -4.35 -0.55 2.56
CA PRO A 79 -3.23 -0.30 3.45
C PRO A 79 -2.17 0.57 2.79
N VAL A 80 -1.56 1.45 3.58
CA VAL A 80 -0.49 2.34 3.13
C VAL A 80 0.68 2.20 4.09
N ILE A 81 1.88 2.00 3.54
CA ILE A 81 3.12 1.94 4.30
C ILE A 81 3.94 3.18 3.96
N ILE A 82 4.39 3.91 4.97
CA ILE A 82 5.29 5.06 4.80
C ILE A 82 6.73 4.58 4.91
N LEU A 83 7.56 4.95 3.95
CA LEU A 83 8.97 4.57 3.90
C LEU A 83 9.80 5.83 3.67
N THR A 84 10.47 6.33 4.72
CA THR A 84 11.09 7.65 4.66
C THR A 84 12.44 7.71 5.38
N ALA A 85 13.34 8.55 4.87
CA ALA A 85 14.60 8.89 5.52
C ALA A 85 14.46 10.02 6.55
N HIS A 86 13.31 10.70 6.53
CA HIS A 86 13.11 11.93 7.30
C HIS A 86 12.07 11.78 8.42
N GLY A 87 11.71 10.55 8.77
CA GLY A 87 10.72 10.32 9.80
C GLY A 87 11.28 10.46 11.21
N SER A 88 10.44 10.89 12.11
CA SER A 88 10.71 10.93 13.54
C SER A 88 9.71 10.04 14.27
N ILE A 89 9.95 9.78 15.57
CA ILE A 89 9.00 9.02 16.38
C ILE A 89 7.64 9.73 16.43
N PRO A 90 7.55 11.06 16.67
CA PRO A 90 6.27 11.77 16.62
C PRO A 90 5.57 11.64 15.25
N ASP A 91 6.33 11.71 14.14
CA ASP A 91 5.75 11.54 12.81
C ASP A 91 5.16 10.14 12.64
N ALA A 92 5.86 9.11 13.12
CA ALA A 92 5.37 7.74 13.05
C ALA A 92 4.09 7.55 13.88
N VAL A 93 4.04 8.12 15.06
CA VAL A 93 2.85 8.05 15.93
C VAL A 93 1.67 8.76 15.26
N ASP A 94 1.89 9.95 14.70
CA ASP A 94 0.84 10.69 14.00
C ASP A 94 0.31 9.89 12.80
N ALA A 95 1.21 9.37 11.96
CA ALA A 95 0.83 8.59 10.79
C ALA A 95 0.01 7.36 11.18
N THR A 96 0.45 6.63 12.19
CA THR A 96 -0.24 5.43 12.67
C THR A 96 -1.62 5.78 13.22
N SER A 97 -1.73 6.87 13.99
CA SER A 97 -3.01 7.29 14.56
C SER A 97 -4.00 7.73 13.47
N ARG A 98 -3.49 8.19 12.32
CA ARG A 98 -4.33 8.57 11.17
C ARG A 98 -4.76 7.38 10.31
N GLY A 99 -4.20 6.21 10.54
CA GLY A 99 -4.62 4.99 9.86
C GLY A 99 -3.59 4.37 8.92
N VAL A 100 -2.36 4.88 8.90
CA VAL A 100 -1.27 4.29 8.14
C VAL A 100 -0.98 2.89 8.68
N PHE A 101 -0.85 1.89 7.80
CA PHE A 101 -0.65 0.51 8.20
C PHE A 101 0.75 0.28 8.80
N GLY A 102 1.77 0.84 8.18
CA GLY A 102 3.14 0.66 8.62
C GLY A 102 4.00 1.88 8.35
N TYR A 103 5.11 1.97 9.06
CA TYR A 103 6.02 3.11 8.97
C TYR A 103 7.45 2.58 9.12
N LEU A 104 8.26 2.74 8.07
CA LEU A 104 9.65 2.29 8.06
C LEU A 104 10.57 3.46 7.77
N THR A 105 11.72 3.49 8.44
CA THR A 105 12.73 4.51 8.20
C THR A 105 13.85 3.96 7.31
N LYS A 106 14.38 4.81 6.43
CA LYS A 106 15.55 4.49 5.61
C LYS A 106 16.82 4.75 6.42
N PRO A 107 17.86 3.97 6.30
CA PRO A 107 17.93 2.74 5.52
C PRO A 107 17.12 1.62 6.16
N PHE A 108 16.47 0.83 5.33
CA PHE A 108 15.64 -0.27 5.79
C PHE A 108 16.23 -1.61 5.34
N ASP A 109 15.90 -2.66 6.09
CA ASP A 109 16.25 -4.02 5.70
C ASP A 109 15.15 -4.53 4.75
N SER A 110 15.54 -5.12 3.63
CA SER A 110 14.58 -5.70 2.68
C SER A 110 13.66 -6.72 3.33
N LYS A 111 14.18 -7.47 4.30
CA LYS A 111 13.40 -8.44 5.05
C LYS A 111 12.27 -7.76 5.83
N ASP A 112 12.58 -6.64 6.50
CA ASP A 112 11.58 -5.89 7.26
C ASP A 112 10.50 -5.33 6.34
N LEU A 113 10.92 -4.79 5.19
CA LEU A 113 9.96 -4.29 4.20
C LEU A 113 9.02 -5.39 3.71
N LEU A 114 9.58 -6.55 3.32
CA LEU A 114 8.78 -7.66 2.82
C LEU A 114 7.85 -8.23 3.90
N GLU A 115 8.27 -8.24 5.14
CA GLU A 115 7.40 -8.63 6.26
C GLU A 115 6.20 -7.69 6.39
N GLN A 116 6.43 -6.37 6.31
CA GLN A 116 5.34 -5.39 6.36
C GLN A 116 4.39 -5.54 5.18
N VAL A 117 4.94 -5.75 3.99
CA VAL A 117 4.15 -5.96 2.77
C VAL A 117 3.27 -7.21 2.92
N THR A 118 3.86 -8.31 3.39
CA THR A 118 3.12 -9.56 3.59
C THR A 118 1.98 -9.39 4.58
N LYS A 119 2.24 -8.70 5.70
CA LYS A 119 1.20 -8.44 6.70
C LYS A 119 0.07 -7.59 6.14
N ALA A 120 0.41 -6.54 5.40
CA ALA A 120 -0.59 -5.65 4.81
C ALA A 120 -1.47 -6.39 3.82
N LEU A 121 -0.87 -7.21 2.96
CA LEU A 121 -1.60 -7.96 1.95
C LEU A 121 -2.43 -9.09 2.58
N ARG A 122 -1.99 -9.66 3.68
CA ARG A 122 -2.78 -10.65 4.41
C ARG A 122 -4.08 -10.03 4.95
N VAL A 123 -4.01 -8.84 5.51
CA VAL A 123 -5.19 -8.14 5.99
C VAL A 123 -6.16 -7.85 4.84
N THR A 124 -5.63 -7.40 3.70
CA THR A 124 -6.44 -7.16 2.49
C THR A 124 -7.12 -8.45 2.02
N GLY A 125 -6.37 -9.55 1.96
CA GLY A 125 -6.91 -10.85 1.57
C GLY A 125 -8.00 -11.35 2.50
N GLU A 126 -7.81 -11.20 3.80
CA GLU A 126 -8.82 -11.58 4.79
C GLU A 126 -10.10 -10.76 4.62
N GLN A 127 -9.99 -9.48 4.35
CA GLN A 127 -11.15 -8.62 4.12
C GLN A 127 -11.92 -9.05 2.87
N GLU A 128 -11.23 -9.38 1.80
CA GLU A 128 -11.86 -9.88 0.59
C GLU A 128 -12.59 -11.20 0.83
N LEU A 129 -11.96 -12.12 1.56
CA LEU A 129 -12.58 -13.39 1.92
C LEU A 129 -13.83 -13.19 2.77
N ARG A 130 -13.79 -12.27 3.73
CA ARG A 130 -14.94 -11.98 4.57
C ARG A 130 -16.11 -11.44 3.76
N ARG A 131 -15.85 -10.58 2.78
CA ARG A 131 -16.90 -10.06 1.88
C ARG A 131 -17.55 -11.20 1.11
N ASP A 132 -16.76 -12.10 0.57
CA ASP A 132 -17.28 -13.24 -0.17
C ASP A 132 -18.13 -14.15 0.72
N GLU A 133 -17.70 -14.38 1.95
CA GLU A 133 -18.46 -15.17 2.92
C GLU A 133 -19.78 -14.50 3.27
N GLU A 134 -19.78 -13.20 3.48
CA GLU A 134 -21.00 -12.44 3.78
C GLU A 134 -21.98 -12.49 2.61
N ASP A 135 -21.49 -12.31 1.40
CA ASP A 135 -22.32 -12.37 0.20
C ASP A 135 -22.96 -13.76 0.04
N VAL A 136 -22.19 -14.81 0.26
CA VAL A 136 -22.70 -16.17 0.18
C VAL A 136 -23.72 -16.44 1.28
N ALA A 137 -23.49 -15.95 2.50
CA ALA A 137 -24.42 -16.11 3.61
C ALA A 137 -25.75 -15.43 3.32
N GLU A 138 -25.73 -14.22 2.78
CA GLU A 138 -26.94 -13.50 2.39
C GLU A 138 -27.72 -14.26 1.33
N TRP A 139 -27.00 -14.78 0.34
CA TRP A 139 -27.61 -15.54 -0.74
C TRP A 139 -28.29 -16.81 -0.22
N ARG A 140 -27.67 -17.50 0.72
CA ARG A 140 -28.26 -18.70 1.36
C ARG A 140 -29.52 -18.37 2.14
N GLN A 141 -29.57 -17.22 2.80
CA GLN A 141 -30.74 -16.79 3.53
C GLN A 141 -31.94 -16.53 2.61
N GLU A 142 -31.67 -16.02 1.42
CA GLU A 142 -32.73 -15.78 0.45
C GLU A 142 -33.36 -17.08 -0.09
N ILE A 143 -32.57 -18.15 -0.14
CA ILE A 143 -33.06 -19.43 -0.66
C ILE A 143 -33.94 -20.15 0.38
N VAL A 144 -33.66 -19.93 1.65
CA VAL A 144 -34.42 -20.52 2.72
C VAL A 144 -35.66 -19.70 3.02
#